data_9c571eff1365aa23d90da950fb1c0696
#
_entry.id   9c571eff1365aa23d90da950fb1c0696
#
_cell.length_a   1.000
_cell.length_b   1.000
_cell.length_c   1.000
_cell.angle_alpha   90.00
_cell.angle_beta   90.00
_cell.angle_gamma   90.00
#
_symmetry.space_group_name_H-M   'P 1'
#
loop_
_entity.id
_entity.type
_entity.pdbx_description
1 polymer ?
#
loop_
_entity_poly.entity_id
_entity_poly.type
_entity_poly.pdbx_seq_one_letter_code
_entity_poly.pdbx_strand_id
1 'polypeptide(L)'
;MEIKARYEHTKYGNFMYNLCKKGTLFLSKHRFLYYLLNFTWGILGIIIGLFVTIGLSIAKIFTHKIKFEKYNWVYCIKVGPDYWGGFEAGLCFVRDLKSSNFVNAHEFGHSFQNAILGPFMIFLVSIPSAIRYWYQEFRSRKGKTNKPYDSFWAEDSATTCGEYVNELIKNR
;
A
#
# COMPACT_ATOMS: atom_id res chain seq x y z
N MET A 1 -14.16 -14.99 -2.85
CA MET A 1 -13.70 -13.95 -3.82
C MET A 1 -12.40 -14.40 -4.47
N GLU A 2 -12.15 -14.06 -5.72
CA GLU A 2 -10.90 -14.38 -6.43
C GLU A 2 -10.12 -13.08 -6.72
N ILE A 3 -8.78 -13.11 -6.54
CA ILE A 3 -7.93 -11.98 -6.95
C ILE A 3 -7.81 -12.00 -8.48
N LYS A 4 -8.32 -10.96 -9.13
CA LYS A 4 -8.24 -10.77 -10.59
C LYS A 4 -7.67 -9.38 -10.90
N ALA A 5 -6.77 -9.30 -11.89
CA ALA A 5 -6.29 -8.03 -12.41
C ALA A 5 -7.48 -7.24 -12.99
N ARG A 6 -7.50 -5.95 -12.70
CA ARG A 6 -8.50 -5.00 -13.23
C ARG A 6 -8.11 -4.47 -14.60
N TYR A 7 -6.81 -4.56 -14.91
CA TYR A 7 -6.22 -4.01 -16.13
C TYR A 7 -5.34 -5.04 -16.84
N GLU A 8 -5.15 -4.83 -18.14
CA GLU A 8 -4.14 -5.56 -18.90
C GLU A 8 -2.75 -5.01 -18.62
N HIS A 9 -1.80 -5.90 -18.38
CA HIS A 9 -0.42 -5.54 -18.11
C HIS A 9 0.52 -6.11 -19.19
N THR A 10 1.73 -5.54 -19.27
CA THR A 10 2.82 -6.12 -20.06
C THR A 10 3.18 -7.53 -19.54
N LYS A 11 3.94 -8.31 -20.32
CA LYS A 11 4.43 -9.64 -19.87
C LYS A 11 5.12 -9.56 -18.51
N TYR A 12 5.98 -8.56 -18.30
CA TYR A 12 6.63 -8.31 -17.01
C TYR A 12 5.61 -7.94 -15.92
N GLY A 13 4.69 -7.02 -16.22
CA GLY A 13 3.65 -6.61 -15.28
C GLY A 13 2.77 -7.77 -14.85
N ASN A 14 2.37 -8.63 -15.79
CA ASN A 14 1.60 -9.85 -15.49
C ASN A 14 2.39 -10.84 -14.60
N PHE A 15 3.69 -11.00 -14.86
CA PHE A 15 4.55 -11.83 -14.01
C PHE A 15 4.59 -11.29 -12.58
N MET A 16 4.86 -10.00 -12.39
CA MET A 16 4.94 -9.34 -11.08
C MET A 16 3.59 -9.33 -10.35
N TYR A 17 2.50 -9.04 -11.07
CA TYR A 17 1.14 -9.13 -10.54
C TYR A 17 0.85 -10.54 -9.99
N ASN A 18 1.14 -11.57 -10.78
CA ASN A 18 0.92 -12.97 -10.38
C ASN A 18 1.81 -13.40 -9.20
N LEU A 19 3.03 -12.89 -9.12
CA LEU A 19 3.92 -13.10 -7.97
C LEU A 19 3.28 -12.54 -6.70
N CYS A 20 2.83 -11.28 -6.73
CA CYS A 20 2.15 -10.63 -5.60
C CYS A 20 0.84 -11.35 -5.25
N LYS A 21 0.03 -11.72 -6.24
CA LYS A 21 -1.21 -12.51 -6.04
C LYS A 21 -0.94 -13.82 -5.30
N LYS A 22 -0.01 -14.65 -5.81
CA LYS A 22 0.32 -15.95 -5.21
C LYS A 22 0.88 -15.80 -3.79
N GLY A 23 1.80 -14.84 -3.60
CA GLY A 23 2.36 -14.53 -2.28
C GLY A 23 1.28 -14.08 -1.29
N THR A 24 0.36 -13.21 -1.71
CA THR A 24 -0.75 -12.75 -0.87
C THR A 24 -1.69 -13.90 -0.50
N LEU A 25 -2.07 -14.75 -1.45
CA LEU A 25 -2.91 -15.93 -1.18
C LEU A 25 -2.27 -16.87 -0.15
N PHE A 26 -0.96 -17.04 -0.20
CA PHE A 26 -0.22 -17.83 0.76
C PHE A 26 -0.14 -17.15 2.13
N LEU A 27 0.31 -15.89 2.18
CA LEU A 27 0.53 -15.14 3.42
C LEU A 27 -0.79 -14.82 4.14
N SER A 28 -1.90 -14.66 3.42
CA SER A 28 -3.22 -14.44 4.03
C SER A 28 -3.70 -15.61 4.90
N LYS A 29 -3.15 -16.81 4.69
CA LYS A 29 -3.37 -18.01 5.51
C LYS A 29 -2.33 -18.18 6.63
N HIS A 30 -1.19 -17.51 6.53
CA HIS A 30 -0.02 -17.68 7.40
C HIS A 30 0.41 -16.34 8.01
N ARG A 31 -0.44 -15.80 8.90
CA ARG A 31 -0.23 -14.47 9.52
C ARG A 31 1.13 -14.32 10.21
N PHE A 32 1.61 -15.38 10.89
CA PHE A 32 2.94 -15.35 11.50
C PHE A 32 4.03 -15.12 10.47
N LEU A 33 3.98 -15.84 9.34
CA LEU A 33 4.95 -15.69 8.25
C LEU A 33 4.88 -14.31 7.58
N TYR A 34 3.67 -13.73 7.46
CA TYR A 34 3.50 -12.36 6.99
C TYR A 34 4.29 -11.38 7.87
N TYR A 35 4.17 -11.47 9.19
CA TYR A 35 4.94 -10.61 10.09
C TYR A 35 6.44 -10.91 10.05
N LEU A 36 6.82 -12.19 10.07
CA LEU A 36 8.23 -12.60 10.00
C LEU A 36 8.91 -12.02 8.75
N LEU A 37 8.28 -12.13 7.59
CA LEU A 37 8.84 -11.59 6.33
C LEU A 37 8.90 -10.06 6.34
N ASN A 38 7.90 -9.37 6.88
CA ASN A 38 7.98 -7.92 7.02
C ASN A 38 9.13 -7.49 7.94
N PHE A 39 9.34 -8.18 9.08
CA PHE A 39 10.40 -7.85 10.04
C PHE A 39 11.81 -8.32 9.65
N THR A 40 11.94 -9.20 8.67
CA THR A 40 13.24 -9.71 8.19
C THR A 40 13.52 -9.22 6.78
N TRP A 41 12.85 -9.79 5.80
CA TRP A 41 13.02 -9.51 4.39
C TRP A 41 12.53 -8.11 3.99
N GLY A 42 11.38 -7.66 4.51
CA GLY A 42 10.80 -6.34 4.30
C GLY A 42 11.26 -5.27 5.28
N ILE A 43 12.38 -5.48 5.97
CA ILE A 43 12.85 -4.63 7.10
C ILE A 43 13.03 -3.16 6.71
N LEU A 44 13.38 -2.85 5.46
CA LEU A 44 13.53 -1.47 5.00
C LEU A 44 12.21 -0.69 5.08
N GLY A 45 11.09 -1.30 4.70
CA GLY A 45 9.77 -0.72 4.88
C GLY A 45 9.45 -0.47 6.36
N ILE A 46 9.80 -1.41 7.25
CA ILE A 46 9.62 -1.26 8.71
C ILE A 46 10.44 -0.09 9.26
N ILE A 47 11.69 0.06 8.84
CA ILE A 47 12.55 1.17 9.28
C ILE A 47 11.95 2.51 8.84
N ILE A 48 11.53 2.62 7.57
CA ILE A 48 10.86 3.83 7.06
C ILE A 48 9.59 4.09 7.88
N GLY A 49 8.74 3.08 8.09
CA GLY A 49 7.52 3.18 8.87
C GLY A 49 7.76 3.62 10.32
N LEU A 50 8.85 3.17 10.94
CA LEU A 50 9.23 3.58 12.28
C LEU A 50 9.56 5.08 12.32
N PHE A 51 10.40 5.58 11.40
CA PHE A 51 10.72 7.01 11.33
C PHE A 51 9.47 7.86 11.06
N VAL A 52 8.62 7.44 10.13
CA VAL A 52 7.34 8.12 9.86
C VAL A 52 6.46 8.15 11.10
N THR A 53 6.31 7.01 11.80
CA THR A 53 5.48 6.91 13.00
C THR A 53 6.02 7.79 14.13
N ILE A 54 7.34 7.81 14.37
CA ILE A 54 7.97 8.68 15.37
C ILE A 54 7.76 10.16 15.02
N GLY A 55 8.04 10.55 13.79
CA GLY A 55 7.87 11.94 13.33
C GLY A 55 6.41 12.41 13.47
N LEU A 56 5.44 11.58 13.06
CA LEU A 56 4.02 11.91 13.19
C LEU A 56 3.53 11.86 14.64
N SER A 57 4.13 11.02 15.51
CA SER A 57 3.83 11.02 16.95
C SER A 57 4.29 12.32 17.62
N ILE A 58 5.46 12.83 17.24
CA ILE A 58 5.95 14.14 17.70
C ILE A 58 5.04 15.26 17.18
N ALA A 59 4.72 15.24 15.89
CA ALA A 59 3.83 16.24 15.27
C ALA A 59 2.43 16.25 15.92
N LYS A 60 1.93 15.09 16.38
CA LYS A 60 0.64 14.98 17.08
C LYS A 60 0.59 15.78 18.37
N ILE A 61 1.72 16.02 19.04
CA ILE A 61 1.81 16.86 20.25
C ILE A 61 1.37 18.29 19.92
N PHE A 62 1.67 18.74 18.70
CA PHE A 62 1.40 20.12 18.24
C PHE A 62 0.12 20.25 17.40
N THR A 63 -0.48 19.14 16.99
CA THR A 63 -1.70 19.15 16.17
C THR A 63 -2.64 18.00 16.50
N HIS A 64 -3.93 18.30 16.65
CA HIS A 64 -4.97 17.29 16.86
C HIS A 64 -5.45 16.60 15.57
N LYS A 65 -4.85 16.93 14.41
CA LYS A 65 -5.22 16.39 13.09
C LYS A 65 -4.57 15.05 12.77
N ILE A 66 -3.87 14.41 13.71
CA ILE A 66 -3.23 13.10 13.52
C ILE A 66 -3.92 12.07 14.39
N LYS A 67 -4.41 10.99 13.75
CA LYS A 67 -5.09 9.87 14.43
C LYS A 67 -4.38 8.56 14.09
N PHE A 68 -4.18 7.71 15.11
CA PHE A 68 -3.64 6.38 14.98
C PHE A 68 -4.76 5.37 15.16
N GLU A 69 -4.94 4.47 14.21
CA GLU A 69 -5.97 3.44 14.24
C GLU A 69 -5.37 2.10 13.82
N LYS A 70 -5.90 1.01 14.36
CA LYS A 70 -5.56 -0.33 13.87
C LYS A 70 -6.43 -0.64 12.67
N TYR A 71 -5.79 -1.14 11.60
CA TYR A 71 -6.50 -1.64 10.42
C TYR A 71 -6.01 -3.05 10.10
N ASN A 72 -6.87 -4.05 10.31
CA ASN A 72 -6.52 -5.46 10.13
C ASN A 72 -5.21 -5.85 10.84
N TRP A 73 -4.14 -6.13 10.08
CA TRP A 73 -2.83 -6.57 10.59
C TRP A 73 -1.79 -5.44 10.65
N VAL A 74 -2.16 -4.23 10.28
CA VAL A 74 -1.29 -3.06 10.21
C VAL A 74 -1.87 -1.88 10.97
N TYR A 75 -1.13 -0.79 11.07
CA TYR A 75 -1.60 0.46 11.64
C TYR A 75 -1.87 1.49 10.56
N CYS A 76 -2.96 2.22 10.73
CA CYS A 76 -3.34 3.36 9.88
C CYS A 76 -3.06 4.65 10.64
N ILE A 77 -2.32 5.56 10.03
CA ILE A 77 -2.07 6.91 10.55
C ILE A 77 -2.81 7.90 9.66
N LYS A 78 -3.83 8.55 10.21
CA LYS A 78 -4.62 9.55 9.50
C LYS A 78 -4.05 10.93 9.73
N VAL A 79 -3.78 11.68 8.67
CA VAL A 79 -3.13 13.00 8.71
C VAL A 79 -3.87 13.97 7.79
N GLY A 80 -4.13 15.22 8.23
CA GLY A 80 -4.60 16.26 7.31
C GLY A 80 -3.50 16.75 6.37
N PRO A 81 -3.82 17.44 5.26
CA PRO A 81 -5.18 17.80 4.77
C PRO A 81 -5.93 16.61 4.15
N ASP A 82 -7.14 16.88 3.63
CA ASP A 82 -8.02 15.88 3.03
C ASP A 82 -7.65 15.60 1.56
N TYR A 83 -7.98 14.40 1.07
CA TYR A 83 -7.95 13.99 -0.35
C TYR A 83 -6.58 13.97 -1.03
N TRP A 84 -5.50 13.68 -0.30
CA TRP A 84 -4.18 13.48 -0.92
C TRP A 84 -3.83 12.00 -1.18
N GLY A 85 -4.64 11.08 -0.66
CA GLY A 85 -4.43 9.64 -0.80
C GLY A 85 -3.73 9.00 0.38
N GLY A 86 -2.75 8.16 0.14
CA GLY A 86 -2.00 7.45 1.15
C GLY A 86 -0.66 6.96 0.66
N PHE A 87 0.12 6.37 1.53
CA PHE A 87 1.31 5.60 1.23
C PHE A 87 1.60 4.57 2.33
N GLU A 88 2.08 3.42 1.92
CA GLU A 88 2.49 2.34 2.79
C GLU A 88 3.93 2.55 3.30
N ALA A 89 4.19 2.12 4.53
CA ALA A 89 5.50 2.11 5.16
C ALA A 89 5.63 0.88 6.10
N GLY A 90 5.81 -0.29 5.53
CA GLY A 90 5.98 -1.55 6.25
C GLY A 90 4.68 -2.06 6.89
N LEU A 91 4.60 -2.04 8.21
CA LEU A 91 3.40 -2.43 8.97
C LEU A 91 2.54 -1.24 9.39
N CYS A 92 2.77 -0.08 8.83
CA CYS A 92 1.87 1.06 8.92
C CYS A 92 1.65 1.66 7.54
N PHE A 93 0.58 2.42 7.41
CA PHE A 93 0.35 3.29 6.27
C PHE A 93 -0.20 4.63 6.74
N VAL A 94 0.13 5.67 5.99
CA VAL A 94 -0.36 7.02 6.24
C VAL A 94 -1.39 7.36 5.18
N ARG A 95 -2.48 7.99 5.58
CA ARG A 95 -3.50 8.48 4.65
C ARG A 95 -4.11 9.78 5.12
N ASP A 96 -4.85 10.45 4.26
CA ASP A 96 -5.64 11.61 4.66
C ASP A 96 -6.81 11.25 5.60
N LEU A 97 -7.41 12.28 6.22
CA LEU A 97 -8.48 12.10 7.20
C LEU A 97 -9.79 11.56 6.60
N LYS A 98 -10.07 11.84 5.31
CA LYS A 98 -11.35 11.56 4.66
C LYS A 98 -11.30 10.48 3.59
N SER A 99 -10.14 9.92 3.28
CA SER A 99 -10.03 8.80 2.34
C SER A 99 -10.95 7.65 2.70
N SER A 100 -11.43 6.98 1.67
CA SER A 100 -12.38 5.87 1.80
C SER A 100 -11.71 4.60 2.35
N ASN A 101 -12.54 3.61 2.69
CA ASN A 101 -12.05 2.27 3.02
C ASN A 101 -11.32 1.58 1.86
N PHE A 102 -11.53 2.04 0.63
CA PHE A 102 -10.79 1.60 -0.54
C PHE A 102 -9.29 1.90 -0.38
N VAL A 103 -8.92 3.13 0.02
CA VAL A 103 -7.51 3.50 0.27
C VAL A 103 -6.90 2.63 1.37
N ASN A 104 -7.65 2.35 2.44
CA ASN A 104 -7.15 1.46 3.49
C ASN A 104 -6.82 0.05 2.97
N ALA A 105 -7.70 -0.52 2.15
CA ALA A 105 -7.49 -1.83 1.56
C ALA A 105 -6.29 -1.82 0.59
N HIS A 106 -6.17 -0.78 -0.21
CA HIS A 106 -5.07 -0.57 -1.14
C HIS A 106 -3.72 -0.51 -0.41
N GLU A 107 -3.57 0.36 0.58
CA GLU A 107 -2.33 0.48 1.37
C GLU A 107 -2.00 -0.82 2.13
N PHE A 108 -3.03 -1.53 2.61
CA PHE A 108 -2.85 -2.85 3.20
C PHE A 108 -2.32 -3.87 2.18
N GLY A 109 -2.73 -3.77 0.91
CA GLY A 109 -2.16 -4.59 -0.17
C GLY A 109 -0.67 -4.34 -0.40
N HIS A 110 -0.21 -3.09 -0.30
CA HIS A 110 1.21 -2.75 -0.38
C HIS A 110 2.03 -3.39 0.76
N SER A 111 1.48 -3.58 1.94
CA SER A 111 2.18 -4.30 3.03
C SER A 111 2.43 -5.78 2.72
N PHE A 112 1.58 -6.42 1.91
CA PHE A 112 1.85 -7.75 1.37
C PHE A 112 2.95 -7.73 0.31
N GLN A 113 2.96 -6.71 -0.55
CA GLN A 113 4.06 -6.53 -1.51
C GLN A 113 5.39 -6.33 -0.77
N ASN A 114 5.42 -5.58 0.33
CA ASN A 114 6.61 -5.42 1.18
C ASN A 114 7.10 -6.77 1.71
N ALA A 115 6.20 -7.60 2.24
CA ALA A 115 6.55 -8.94 2.70
C ALA A 115 7.06 -9.86 1.58
N ILE A 116 6.54 -9.72 0.35
CA ILE A 116 6.88 -10.58 -0.80
C ILE A 116 8.15 -10.10 -1.49
N LEU A 117 8.28 -8.81 -1.76
CA LEU A 117 9.36 -8.19 -2.53
C LEU A 117 10.56 -7.78 -1.65
N GLY A 118 10.33 -7.56 -0.35
CA GLY A 118 11.37 -7.15 0.60
C GLY A 118 12.08 -5.87 0.17
N PRO A 119 13.42 -5.84 0.14
CA PRO A 119 14.17 -4.64 -0.21
C PRO A 119 13.92 -4.17 -1.66
N PHE A 120 13.47 -5.06 -2.54
CA PHE A 120 13.11 -4.71 -3.92
C PHE A 120 11.80 -3.91 -4.00
N MET A 121 10.97 -3.89 -2.95
CA MET A 121 9.74 -3.10 -2.88
C MET A 121 10.01 -1.63 -3.25
N ILE A 122 11.08 -1.05 -2.73
CA ILE A 122 11.44 0.36 -2.98
C ILE A 122 11.65 0.61 -4.48
N PHE A 123 12.40 -0.26 -5.16
CA PHE A 123 12.78 -0.07 -6.57
C PHE A 123 11.68 -0.49 -7.54
N LEU A 124 10.92 -1.53 -7.22
CA LEU A 124 9.94 -2.11 -8.12
C LEU A 124 8.54 -1.51 -7.95
N VAL A 125 8.24 -0.97 -6.78
CA VAL A 125 6.92 -0.41 -6.46
C VAL A 125 7.03 1.04 -6.03
N SER A 126 7.69 1.36 -4.90
CA SER A 126 7.59 2.69 -4.27
C SER A 126 8.10 3.81 -5.18
N ILE A 127 9.30 3.67 -5.76
CA ILE A 127 9.86 4.69 -6.68
C ILE A 127 9.03 4.80 -7.97
N PRO A 128 8.70 3.71 -8.70
CA PRO A 128 7.85 3.81 -9.89
C PRO A 128 6.47 4.41 -9.62
N SER A 129 5.84 4.05 -8.50
CA SER A 129 4.54 4.61 -8.08
C SER A 129 4.63 6.11 -7.80
N ALA A 130 5.65 6.55 -7.07
CA ALA A 130 5.88 7.97 -6.80
C ALA A 130 6.13 8.76 -8.10
N ILE A 131 6.99 8.26 -8.99
CA ILE A 131 7.26 8.90 -10.30
C ILE A 131 5.95 8.98 -11.10
N ARG A 132 5.17 7.91 -11.15
CA ARG A 132 3.88 7.88 -11.84
C ARG A 132 2.90 8.89 -11.26
N TYR A 133 2.79 8.97 -9.93
CA TYR A 133 1.92 9.95 -9.25
C TYR A 133 2.29 11.38 -9.66
N TRP A 134 3.55 11.78 -9.51
CA TRP A 134 3.99 13.13 -9.86
C TRP A 134 3.89 13.44 -11.34
N TYR A 135 4.15 12.46 -12.20
CA TYR A 135 3.97 12.61 -13.65
C TYR A 135 2.50 12.84 -14.01
N GLN A 136 1.58 12.08 -13.42
CA GLN A 136 0.15 12.26 -13.66
C GLN A 136 -0.35 13.60 -13.12
N GLU A 137 0.10 14.00 -11.94
CA GLU A 137 -0.22 15.30 -11.36
C GLU A 137 0.25 16.46 -12.27
N PHE A 138 1.48 16.39 -12.77
CA PHE A 138 2.02 17.35 -13.72
C PHE A 138 1.21 17.40 -15.03
N ARG A 139 0.78 16.26 -15.55
CA ARG A 139 -0.08 16.19 -16.74
C ARG A 139 -1.45 16.80 -16.49
N SER A 140 -2.06 16.49 -15.35
CA SER A 140 -3.37 17.01 -14.95
C SER A 140 -3.36 18.54 -14.85
N ARG A 141 -2.29 19.10 -14.24
CA ARG A 141 -2.10 20.57 -14.20
C ARG A 141 -1.99 21.23 -15.58
N LYS A 142 -1.60 20.44 -16.59
CA LYS A 142 -1.56 20.89 -18.01
C LYS A 142 -2.85 20.55 -18.79
N GLY A 143 -3.93 20.17 -18.12
CA GLY A 143 -5.20 19.81 -18.76
C GLY A 143 -5.17 18.52 -19.58
N LYS A 144 -4.15 17.66 -19.40
CA LYS A 144 -4.01 16.40 -20.12
C LYS A 144 -4.71 15.26 -19.37
N THR A 145 -5.38 14.37 -20.10
CA THR A 145 -5.97 13.15 -19.54
C THR A 145 -4.88 12.14 -19.16
N ASN A 146 -5.13 11.39 -18.11
CA ASN A 146 -4.25 10.32 -17.61
C ASN A 146 -4.96 8.97 -17.70
N LYS A 147 -4.16 7.89 -17.82
CA LYS A 147 -4.66 6.54 -17.53
C LYS A 147 -4.96 6.44 -16.03
N PRO A 148 -5.90 5.56 -15.61
CA PRO A 148 -6.14 5.32 -14.19
C PRO A 148 -4.83 5.03 -13.45
N TYR A 149 -4.65 5.58 -12.26
CA TYR A 149 -3.41 5.44 -11.48
C TYR A 149 -3.12 3.96 -11.22
N ASP A 150 -4.14 3.21 -10.84
CA ASP A 150 -4.10 1.77 -10.57
C ASP A 150 -3.98 0.87 -11.82
N SER A 151 -3.88 1.44 -13.05
CA SER A 151 -3.54 0.64 -14.24
C SER A 151 -2.08 0.19 -14.31
N PHE A 152 -1.24 0.58 -13.35
CA PHE A 152 0.10 0.05 -13.15
C PHE A 152 0.03 -1.26 -12.35
N TRP A 153 0.78 -2.29 -12.74
CA TRP A 153 0.69 -3.61 -12.13
C TRP A 153 0.84 -3.61 -10.61
N ALA A 154 1.71 -2.74 -10.08
CA ALA A 154 1.95 -2.66 -8.64
C ALA A 154 0.73 -2.11 -7.90
N GLU A 155 0.11 -1.07 -8.43
CA GLU A 155 -1.09 -0.44 -7.87
C GLU A 155 -2.31 -1.36 -8.01
N ASP A 156 -2.47 -2.02 -9.18
CA ASP A 156 -3.55 -2.99 -9.41
C ASP A 156 -3.43 -4.18 -8.46
N SER A 157 -2.23 -4.74 -8.30
CA SER A 157 -2.04 -5.87 -7.38
C SER A 157 -2.19 -5.45 -5.91
N ALA A 158 -1.78 -4.25 -5.52
CA ALA A 158 -2.03 -3.74 -4.17
C ALA A 158 -3.54 -3.64 -3.90
N THR A 159 -4.29 -3.03 -4.82
CA THR A 159 -5.74 -2.89 -4.69
C THR A 159 -6.43 -4.25 -4.59
N THR A 160 -6.20 -5.12 -5.57
CA THR A 160 -6.94 -6.40 -5.67
C THR A 160 -6.55 -7.39 -4.56
N CYS A 161 -5.28 -7.42 -4.16
CA CYS A 161 -4.81 -8.24 -3.04
C CYS A 161 -5.31 -7.72 -1.70
N GLY A 162 -5.25 -6.39 -1.49
CA GLY A 162 -5.70 -5.77 -0.25
C GLY A 162 -7.21 -5.92 -0.03
N GLU A 163 -8.03 -5.73 -1.08
CA GLU A 163 -9.47 -5.98 -1.03
C GLU A 163 -9.78 -7.43 -0.68
N TYR A 164 -9.10 -8.39 -1.34
CA TYR A 164 -9.27 -9.81 -1.07
C TYR A 164 -9.01 -10.15 0.41
N VAL A 165 -7.87 -9.71 0.96
CA VAL A 165 -7.52 -10.03 2.35
C VAL A 165 -8.45 -9.31 3.33
N ASN A 166 -8.85 -8.07 3.03
CA ASN A 166 -9.79 -7.33 3.85
C ASN A 166 -11.15 -8.06 3.96
N GLU A 167 -11.67 -8.57 2.85
CA GLU A 167 -12.89 -9.39 2.87
C GLU A 167 -12.70 -10.74 3.57
N LEU A 168 -11.56 -11.40 3.35
CA LEU A 168 -11.25 -12.66 4.03
C LEU A 168 -11.23 -12.49 5.56
N ILE A 169 -10.73 -11.36 6.06
CA ILE A 169 -10.69 -11.08 7.50
C ILE A 169 -12.07 -10.76 8.05
N LYS A 170 -12.91 -10.02 7.31
CA LYS A 170 -14.29 -9.69 7.72
C LYS A 170 -15.21 -10.91 7.81
N ASN A 171 -14.93 -11.95 7.02
CA ASN A 171 -15.74 -13.16 6.94
C ASN A 171 -15.25 -14.28 7.90
N ARG A 172 -14.27 -14.02 8.74
CA ARG A 172 -13.79 -14.90 9.82
C ARG A 172 -14.33 -14.48 11.18
#